data_32cc75e03c2de3309a6e5ccbb35851ab
#
_entry.id   32cc75e03c2de3309a6e5ccbb35851ab
#
_cell.length_a   1.000
_cell.length_b   1.000
_cell.length_c   1.000
_cell.angle_alpha   90.00
_cell.angle_beta   90.00
_cell.angle_gamma   90.00
#
_symmetry.space_group_name_H-M   'P 1'
#
loop_
_entity.id
_entity.type
_entity.pdbx_description
1 polymer ?
#
loop_
_entity_poly.entity_id
_entity_poly.type
_entity_poly.pdbx_seq_one_letter_code
_entity_poly.pdbx_strand_id
1 'polypeptide(L)'
;MSNPFTVSPVSQAAIDETECLPLARMFKALGDPVRLRLVSLIASHPGGEACVCDISGTFDLSQPTISHHLKTLRSAGLLDSERRGSWVYYRVIPSALQRLSLILHIEGDAIAHSRTCIEEPPQ
;
A
#
# COMPACT_ATOMS: atom_id res chain seq x y z
N MET A 1 -5.40 22.85 12.89
CA MET A 1 -5.71 22.10 12.19
C MET A 1 -5.13 20.95 12.34
N SER A 2 -5.63 20.05 12.40
CA SER A 2 -5.04 18.97 12.66
C SER A 2 -4.55 18.29 11.56
N ASN A 3 -3.48 17.76 11.65
CA ASN A 3 -2.91 16.91 10.74
C ASN A 3 -3.44 15.59 10.99
N PRO A 4 -3.90 14.88 10.03
CA PRO A 4 -4.45 13.55 10.24
C PRO A 4 -3.45 12.61 10.84
N PHE A 5 -2.17 12.92 10.74
CA PHE A 5 -1.23 12.02 11.29
C PHE A 5 -0.83 12.36 12.67
N THR A 6 -1.32 13.47 13.23
CA THR A 6 -0.92 13.72 14.52
C THR A 6 -1.86 13.19 15.37
N VAL A 7 -2.32 12.39 15.31
CA VAL A 7 -2.95 11.80 15.85
C VAL A 7 -3.55 11.74 16.82
N SER A 8 -4.49 11.71 16.77
CA SER A 8 -5.32 11.55 17.76
C SER A 8 -5.14 10.28 18.39
N PRO A 9 -5.44 10.12 19.58
CA PRO A 9 -5.38 8.85 20.25
C PRO A 9 -6.21 7.81 19.55
N VAL A 10 -7.19 8.24 18.82
CA VAL A 10 -8.03 7.30 18.12
C VAL A 10 -7.25 6.53 17.10
N SER A 11 -6.25 7.13 16.53
CA SER A 11 -5.49 6.42 15.52
C SER A 11 -4.70 5.30 16.10
N GLN A 12 -4.57 5.23 17.40
CA GLN A 12 -3.85 4.15 18.01
C GLN A 12 -4.78 3.08 18.53
N ALA A 13 -6.05 3.28 18.40
CA ALA A 13 -6.99 2.27 18.82
C ALA A 13 -7.01 1.15 17.81
N ALA A 14 -7.42 0.00 18.24
CA ALA A 14 -7.56 -1.13 17.34
C ALA A 14 -8.58 -0.79 16.26
N ILE A 15 -8.37 -1.30 15.06
CA ILE A 15 -9.32 -1.06 13.99
C ILE A 15 -10.61 -1.79 14.30
N ASP A 16 -11.71 -1.19 13.90
CA ASP A 16 -12.95 -1.81 14.20
C ASP A 16 -13.32 -2.82 13.14
N GLU A 17 -14.33 -3.60 13.43
CA GLU A 17 -14.70 -4.69 12.59
C GLU A 17 -15.13 -4.28 11.21
N THR A 18 -15.75 -3.12 11.07
CA THR A 18 -16.22 -2.68 9.78
C THR A 18 -15.07 -2.28 8.86
N GLU A 19 -13.93 -1.94 9.44
CA GLU A 19 -12.77 -1.58 8.64
C GLU A 19 -11.86 -2.75 8.34
N CYS A 20 -12.00 -3.83 9.07
CA CYS A 20 -11.10 -4.96 8.94
C CYS A 20 -11.09 -5.58 7.56
N LEU A 21 -12.24 -5.82 6.99
CA LEU A 21 -12.30 -6.52 5.73
C LEU A 21 -11.67 -5.73 4.57
N PRO A 22 -12.03 -4.45 4.38
CA PRO A 22 -11.38 -3.70 3.30
C PRO A 22 -9.88 -3.56 3.49
N LEU A 23 -9.43 -3.39 4.74
CA LEU A 23 -8.00 -3.26 4.98
C LEU A 23 -7.28 -4.59 4.76
N ALA A 24 -7.90 -5.69 5.16
CA ALA A 24 -7.32 -7.01 4.93
C ALA A 24 -7.19 -7.30 3.43
N ARG A 25 -8.16 -6.85 2.64
CA ARG A 25 -8.07 -7.02 1.20
C ARG A 25 -6.89 -6.26 0.61
N MET A 26 -6.63 -5.07 1.13
CA MET A 26 -5.48 -4.30 0.68
C MET A 26 -4.18 -5.01 0.99
N PHE A 27 -4.05 -5.53 2.22
CA PHE A 27 -2.86 -6.26 2.59
C PHE A 27 -2.71 -7.53 1.77
N LYS A 28 -3.82 -8.20 1.50
CA LYS A 28 -3.77 -9.42 0.71
C LYS A 28 -3.30 -9.11 -0.71
N ALA A 29 -3.79 -8.02 -1.28
CA ALA A 29 -3.37 -7.63 -2.62
C ALA A 29 -1.88 -7.30 -2.64
N LEU A 30 -1.37 -6.70 -1.59
CA LEU A 30 0.04 -6.38 -1.51
C LEU A 30 0.91 -7.59 -1.18
N GLY A 31 0.32 -8.68 -0.76
CA GLY A 31 1.06 -9.85 -0.32
C GLY A 31 1.62 -10.71 -1.44
N ASP A 32 1.63 -10.21 -2.65
CA ASP A 32 2.21 -10.91 -3.78
C ASP A 32 3.45 -10.14 -4.23
N PRO A 33 4.58 -10.78 -4.49
CA PRO A 33 5.81 -10.06 -4.82
C PRO A 33 5.68 -9.16 -6.04
N VAL A 34 4.97 -9.61 -7.06
CA VAL A 34 4.81 -8.80 -8.26
C VAL A 34 3.96 -7.58 -7.95
N ARG A 35 2.86 -7.79 -7.23
CA ARG A 35 1.97 -6.67 -6.92
C ARG A 35 2.63 -5.66 -5.99
N LEU A 36 3.38 -6.13 -5.01
CA LEU A 36 4.09 -5.22 -4.13
C LEU A 36 5.07 -4.37 -4.92
N ARG A 37 5.78 -4.99 -5.84
CA ARG A 37 6.73 -4.29 -6.67
C ARG A 37 6.05 -3.31 -7.62
N LEU A 38 4.88 -3.68 -8.14
CA LEU A 38 4.12 -2.79 -9.00
C LEU A 38 3.70 -1.51 -8.28
N VAL A 39 3.20 -1.64 -7.06
CA VAL A 39 2.78 -0.47 -6.30
C VAL A 39 3.99 0.42 -6.02
N SER A 40 5.10 -0.17 -5.64
CA SER A 40 6.31 0.57 -5.37
C SER A 40 6.79 1.31 -6.61
N LEU A 41 6.76 0.64 -7.74
CA LEU A 41 7.21 1.22 -8.99
C LEU A 41 6.33 2.39 -9.40
N ILE A 42 5.02 2.21 -9.33
CA ILE A 42 4.09 3.26 -9.71
C ILE A 42 4.23 4.46 -8.77
N ALA A 43 4.36 4.19 -7.49
CA ALA A 43 4.50 5.27 -6.52
C ALA A 43 5.77 6.09 -6.75
N SER A 44 6.80 5.47 -7.29
CA SER A 44 8.05 6.18 -7.51
C SER A 44 8.12 6.88 -8.84
N HIS A 45 7.15 6.68 -9.72
CA HIS A 45 7.12 7.40 -10.99
C HIS A 45 6.71 8.86 -10.75
N PRO A 46 7.08 9.75 -11.63
CA PRO A 46 6.68 11.16 -11.49
C PRO A 46 5.17 11.27 -11.37
N GLY A 47 4.72 12.01 -10.37
CA GLY A 47 3.31 12.19 -10.11
C GLY A 47 2.63 11.00 -9.49
N GLY A 48 3.36 9.94 -9.18
CA GLY A 48 2.77 8.75 -8.57
C GLY A 48 1.90 7.97 -9.53
N GLU A 49 2.16 8.08 -10.84
CA GLU A 49 1.37 7.37 -11.84
C GLU A 49 2.27 6.85 -12.95
N ALA A 50 1.85 5.81 -13.62
CA ALA A 50 2.61 5.22 -14.70
C ALA A 50 1.67 4.56 -15.70
N CYS A 51 2.05 4.59 -16.96
CA CYS A 51 1.32 3.91 -17.99
C CYS A 51 1.70 2.44 -17.96
N VAL A 52 0.79 1.58 -18.39
CA VAL A 52 1.09 0.15 -18.46
C VAL A 52 2.30 -0.09 -19.35
N CYS A 53 2.47 0.71 -20.39
CA CYS A 53 3.59 0.56 -21.28
C CYS A 53 4.93 0.86 -20.59
N ASP A 54 4.92 1.75 -19.61
CA ASP A 54 6.14 2.04 -18.85
C ASP A 54 6.46 0.90 -17.92
N ILE A 55 5.43 0.26 -17.41
CA ILE A 55 5.60 -0.78 -16.42
C ILE A 55 6.02 -2.09 -17.03
N SER A 56 5.41 -2.45 -18.15
CA SER A 56 5.62 -3.78 -18.68
C SER A 56 7.04 -4.04 -19.13
N GLY A 57 7.79 -3.00 -19.43
CA GLY A 57 9.18 -3.18 -19.79
C GLY A 57 10.07 -3.57 -18.63
N THR A 58 9.61 -3.37 -17.41
CA THR A 58 10.40 -3.64 -16.22
C THR A 58 10.25 -5.08 -15.75
N PHE A 59 9.13 -5.70 -16.07
CA PHE A 59 8.86 -7.03 -15.60
C PHE A 59 9.00 -8.05 -16.69
N ASP A 60 9.45 -9.23 -16.33
CA ASP A 60 9.58 -10.31 -17.28
C ASP A 60 8.28 -11.10 -17.27
N LEU A 61 7.20 -10.41 -17.55
CA LEU A 61 5.87 -11.00 -17.55
C LEU A 61 5.10 -10.45 -18.73
N SER A 62 4.12 -11.20 -19.18
CA SER A 62 3.31 -10.75 -20.31
C SER A 62 2.45 -9.58 -19.87
N GLN A 63 2.07 -8.77 -20.85
CA GLN A 63 1.23 -7.62 -20.56
C GLN A 63 -0.12 -8.03 -19.97
N PRO A 64 -0.77 -9.10 -20.45
CA PRO A 64 -2.02 -9.51 -19.81
C PRO A 64 -1.84 -9.92 -18.34
N THR A 65 -0.71 -10.52 -18.00
CA THR A 65 -0.44 -10.90 -16.62
C THR A 65 -0.27 -9.66 -15.75
N ILE A 66 0.49 -8.68 -16.24
CA ILE A 66 0.67 -7.44 -15.51
C ILE A 66 -0.66 -6.71 -15.37
N SER A 67 -1.46 -6.67 -16.42
CA SER A 67 -2.77 -6.02 -16.35
C SER A 67 -3.67 -6.69 -15.33
N HIS A 68 -3.58 -8.00 -15.22
CA HIS A 68 -4.37 -8.72 -14.22
C HIS A 68 -3.98 -8.29 -12.81
N HIS A 69 -2.69 -8.20 -12.55
CA HIS A 69 -2.22 -7.76 -11.24
C HIS A 69 -2.64 -6.32 -10.95
N LEU A 70 -2.59 -5.45 -11.96
CA LEU A 70 -3.00 -4.07 -11.78
C LEU A 70 -4.49 -3.97 -11.47
N LYS A 71 -5.30 -4.81 -12.10
CA LYS A 71 -6.72 -4.82 -11.81
C LYS A 71 -7.01 -5.33 -10.42
N THR A 72 -6.25 -6.30 -9.96
CA THR A 72 -6.40 -6.80 -8.60
C THR A 72 -6.10 -5.70 -7.59
N LEU A 73 -5.03 -4.94 -7.83
CA LEU A 73 -4.68 -3.83 -6.94
C LEU A 73 -5.73 -2.73 -6.99
N ARG A 74 -6.28 -2.47 -8.14
CA ARG A 74 -7.32 -1.47 -8.27
C ARG A 74 -8.58 -1.91 -7.56
N SER A 75 -8.96 -3.16 -7.70
CA SER A 75 -10.14 -3.70 -7.02
C SER A 75 -10.01 -3.65 -5.51
N ALA A 76 -8.80 -3.75 -5.01
CA ALA A 76 -8.56 -3.67 -3.57
C ALA A 76 -8.54 -2.23 -3.05
N GLY A 77 -8.59 -1.25 -3.94
CA GLY A 77 -8.59 0.15 -3.52
C GLY A 77 -7.22 0.78 -3.37
N LEU A 78 -6.18 0.13 -3.87
CA LEU A 78 -4.82 0.65 -3.76
C LEU A 78 -4.42 1.50 -4.94
N LEU A 79 -4.99 1.23 -6.09
CA LEU A 79 -4.70 1.98 -7.31
C LEU A 79 -5.96 2.51 -7.93
N ASP A 80 -5.81 3.58 -8.66
CA ASP A 80 -6.87 4.11 -9.51
C ASP A 80 -6.34 4.10 -10.94
N SER A 81 -7.19 4.18 -11.93
CA SER A 81 -6.77 4.18 -13.31
C SER A 81 -7.49 5.24 -14.11
N GLU A 82 -6.86 5.69 -15.16
CA GLU A 82 -7.40 6.72 -16.01
C GLU A 82 -6.97 6.44 -17.43
N ARG A 83 -7.92 6.52 -18.37
CA ARG A 83 -7.57 6.33 -19.76
C ARG A 83 -7.26 7.69 -20.39
N ARG A 84 -6.15 7.77 -21.09
CA ARG A 84 -5.75 8.96 -21.81
C ARG A 84 -5.46 8.54 -23.25
N GLY A 85 -6.42 8.73 -24.12
CA GLY A 85 -6.29 8.25 -25.49
C GLY A 85 -6.24 6.74 -25.52
N SER A 86 -5.18 6.19 -26.11
CA SER A 86 -5.01 4.75 -26.19
C SER A 86 -4.32 4.19 -24.97
N TRP A 87 -3.87 5.03 -24.07
CA TRP A 87 -3.08 4.57 -22.94
C TRP A 87 -3.87 4.56 -21.66
N VAL A 88 -3.57 3.60 -20.80
CA VAL A 88 -4.17 3.53 -19.46
C VAL A 88 -3.08 3.82 -18.46
N TYR A 89 -3.34 4.78 -17.59
CA TYR A 89 -2.42 5.13 -16.52
C TYR A 89 -2.96 4.64 -15.20
N TYR A 90 -2.07 4.13 -14.37
CA TYR A 90 -2.44 3.71 -13.02
C TYR A 90 -1.70 4.60 -12.04
N ARG A 91 -2.36 4.95 -10.95
CA ARG A 91 -1.71 5.75 -9.92
C ARG A 91 -2.09 5.23 -8.56
N VAL A 92 -1.22 5.42 -7.61
CA VAL A 92 -1.50 4.98 -6.24
C VAL A 92 -2.53 5.90 -5.63
N ILE A 93 -3.31 5.36 -4.71
CA ILE A 93 -4.27 6.16 -3.95
C ILE A 93 -3.59 6.43 -2.61
N PRO A 94 -3.10 7.66 -2.40
CA PRO A 94 -2.28 7.94 -1.20
C PRO A 94 -3.02 7.67 0.09
N SER A 95 -4.30 7.99 0.16
CA SER A 95 -5.04 7.79 1.39
C SER A 95 -5.11 6.32 1.77
N ALA A 96 -5.16 5.42 0.79
CA ALA A 96 -5.19 3.99 1.08
C ALA A 96 -3.87 3.55 1.68
N LEU A 97 -2.77 3.97 1.08
CA LEU A 97 -1.46 3.58 1.59
C LEU A 97 -1.19 4.19 2.96
N GLN A 98 -1.68 5.40 3.19
CA GLN A 98 -1.53 6.04 4.48
C GLN A 98 -2.29 5.28 5.56
N ARG A 99 -3.47 4.79 5.25
CA ARG A 99 -4.22 4.01 6.22
C ARG A 99 -3.48 2.73 6.62
N LEU A 100 -2.88 2.05 5.64
CA LEU A 100 -2.12 0.86 5.94
C LEU A 100 -0.89 1.20 6.78
N SER A 101 -0.26 2.32 6.47
CA SER A 101 0.89 2.77 7.21
C SER A 101 0.54 3.04 8.66
N LEU A 102 -0.61 3.66 8.91
CA LEU A 102 -1.02 3.96 10.27
C LEU A 102 -1.28 2.69 11.09
N ILE A 103 -1.83 1.67 10.46
CA ILE A 103 -2.07 0.43 11.16
C ILE A 103 -0.76 -0.21 11.60
N LEU A 104 0.26 -0.09 10.77
CA LEU A 104 1.54 -0.70 11.05
C LEU A 104 2.47 0.18 11.88
N HIS A 105 2.04 1.40 12.15
CA HIS A 105 2.88 2.32 12.90
C HIS A 105 2.88 2.00 14.38
N ILE A 106 4.04 1.91 14.97
CA ILE A 106 4.19 1.68 16.39
C ILE A 106 5.08 2.76 16.95
N GLU A 107 4.64 3.38 18.02
CA GLU A 107 5.39 4.45 18.61
C GLU A 107 6.72 3.95 19.13
N GLY A 108 7.76 4.68 18.83
CA GLY A 108 9.08 4.32 19.28
C GLY A 108 9.20 4.23 20.78
N ASP A 109 8.53 5.11 21.48
CA ASP A 109 8.57 5.10 22.94
C ASP A 109 7.95 3.83 23.49
N ALA A 110 6.88 3.35 22.91
CA ALA A 110 6.28 2.13 23.39
C ALA A 110 7.21 0.95 23.19
N ILE A 111 7.91 0.94 22.06
CA ILE A 111 8.86 -0.12 21.82
C ILE A 111 10.02 -0.04 22.76
N ALA A 112 10.50 1.15 23.03
CA ALA A 112 11.63 1.33 23.93
C ALA A 112 11.29 0.83 25.32
N HIS A 113 10.08 1.07 25.75
CA HIS A 113 9.70 0.60 27.07
C HIS A 113 9.62 -0.90 27.14
N SER A 114 9.24 -1.55 26.10
CA SER A 114 9.15 -2.99 26.17
C SER A 114 10.41 -3.65 25.78
N ARG A 115 11.46 -2.93 25.47
CA ARG A 115 12.62 -3.56 24.97
C ARG A 115 13.26 -4.49 25.90
N THR A 116 13.20 -4.20 27.14
CA THR A 116 13.84 -5.10 28.08
C THR A 116 13.21 -6.46 28.03
N CYS A 117 11.99 -6.54 27.67
CA CYS A 117 11.37 -7.83 27.64
C CYS A 117 11.69 -8.56 26.39
N ILE A 118 12.01 -7.87 25.40
CA ILE A 118 12.17 -8.51 24.21
C ILE A 118 13.48 -8.75 23.81
N GLU A 119 14.35 -8.18 24.42
CA GLU A 119 15.59 -8.37 23.98
C GLU A 119 16.07 -9.56 23.95
N GLU A 120 15.87 -10.38 23.96
CA GLU A 120 16.35 -11.56 23.84
C GLU A 120 16.37 -12.12 22.87
N PRO A 121 16.67 -12.83 22.55
CA PRO A 121 16.96 -13.45 21.75
C PRO A 121 16.99 -13.76 20.87
N PRO A 122 17.22 -14.16 20.61
CA PRO A 122 17.35 -14.59 19.79
C PRO A 122 17.60 -15.24 19.03
N GLN A 123 17.70 -15.44 18.78
CA GLN A 123 17.89 -16.03 18.04
C GLN A 123 18.18 -16.24 17.44
#